data_bb5fe654096b7e691ade169ce67722fe
#
_entry.id   bb5fe654096b7e691ade169ce67722fe
#
_cell.length_a   1.000
_cell.length_b   1.000
_cell.length_c   1.000
_cell.angle_alpha   90.00
_cell.angle_beta   90.00
_cell.angle_gamma   90.00
#
_symmetry.space_group_name_H-M   'P 1'
#
loop_
_entity.id
_entity.type
_entity.pdbx_description
1 polymer ?
#
loop_
_entity_poly.entity_id
_entity_poly.type
_entity_poly.pdbx_seq_one_letter_code
_entity_poly.pdbx_strand_id
1 'polypeptide(L)'
;SLGRWQLGVLFKQWIPNLPVGTIAANVVAGLIIGFVTGLDLASPLQPQVKLFLAVGLCGGLSTFSTFSNETLSFIQAGNWTAAGVNIAVNVATCLVAVFIGLKLSAVVS
;
A
#
# COMPACT_ATOMS: atom_id res chain seq x y z
N SER A 1 5.08 16.70 -1.68
CA SER A 1 6.36 16.91 -2.34
C SER A 1 6.20 16.95 -3.86
N LEU A 2 7.21 17.50 -4.53
CA LEU A 2 7.21 17.62 -5.99
C LEU A 2 7.16 16.26 -6.68
N GLY A 3 7.88 15.26 -6.17
CA GLY A 3 7.85 13.92 -6.74
C GLY A 3 6.48 13.29 -6.68
N ARG A 4 5.78 13.46 -5.55
CA ARG A 4 4.44 12.95 -5.38
C ARG A 4 3.46 13.63 -6.33
N TRP A 5 3.61 14.96 -6.53
CA TRP A 5 2.78 15.70 -7.46
C TRP A 5 3.02 15.25 -8.91
N GLN A 6 4.29 15.06 -9.30
CA GLN A 6 4.63 14.59 -10.64
C GLN A 6 4.07 13.21 -10.93
N LEU A 7 4.13 12.29 -9.96
CA LEU A 7 3.54 10.97 -10.11
C LEU A 7 2.04 11.06 -10.29
N GLY A 8 1.38 11.93 -9.53
CA GLY A 8 -0.06 12.14 -9.68
C GLY A 8 -0.43 12.65 -11.07
N VAL A 9 0.35 13.56 -11.62
CA VAL A 9 0.13 14.10 -12.98
C VAL A 9 0.33 13.00 -14.02
N LEU A 10 1.39 12.20 -13.91
CA LEU A 10 1.64 11.09 -14.83
C LEU A 10 0.50 10.08 -14.82
N PHE A 11 0.05 9.66 -13.63
CA PHE A 11 -1.06 8.72 -13.53
C PHE A 11 -2.36 9.29 -14.07
N LYS A 12 -2.60 10.57 -13.86
CA LYS A 12 -3.78 11.22 -14.43
C LYS A 12 -3.77 11.29 -15.95
N GLN A 13 -2.59 11.35 -16.56
CA GLN A 13 -2.47 11.32 -18.02
C GLN A 13 -2.84 9.96 -18.60
N TRP A 14 -2.44 8.86 -17.91
CA TRP A 14 -2.70 7.51 -18.38
C TRP A 14 -4.07 7.01 -17.95
N ILE A 15 -4.44 7.27 -16.71
CA ILE A 15 -5.72 6.83 -16.14
C ILE A 15 -6.28 7.99 -15.32
N PRO A 16 -7.17 8.79 -15.89
CA PRO A 16 -7.80 9.87 -15.11
C PRO A 16 -8.48 9.30 -13.86
N ASN A 17 -8.33 10.00 -12.74
CA ASN A 17 -8.96 9.66 -11.46
C ASN A 17 -8.36 8.45 -10.73
N LEU A 18 -7.17 7.99 -11.12
CA LEU A 18 -6.49 6.94 -10.34
C LEU A 18 -6.14 7.49 -8.95
N PRO A 19 -6.53 6.79 -7.85
CA PRO A 19 -6.32 7.29 -6.49
C PRO A 19 -4.89 7.08 -6.02
N VAL A 20 -4.02 8.03 -6.35
CA VAL A 20 -2.59 7.97 -6.02
C VAL A 20 -2.36 7.97 -4.50
N GLY A 21 -3.20 8.69 -3.74
CA GLY A 21 -3.10 8.71 -2.28
C GLY A 21 -3.28 7.33 -1.66
N THR A 22 -4.24 6.57 -2.15
CA THR A 22 -4.49 5.19 -1.69
C THR A 22 -3.31 4.28 -2.03
N ILE A 23 -2.76 4.41 -3.24
CA ILE A 23 -1.59 3.63 -3.65
C ILE A 23 -0.41 3.95 -2.75
N ALA A 24 -0.14 5.23 -2.50
CA ALA A 24 0.95 5.67 -1.64
C ALA A 24 0.79 5.13 -0.21
N ALA A 25 -0.43 5.19 0.34
CA ALA A 25 -0.71 4.66 1.67
C ALA A 25 -0.50 3.15 1.73
N ASN A 26 -0.88 2.42 0.70
CA ASN A 26 -0.66 0.98 0.61
C ASN A 26 0.83 0.64 0.56
N VAL A 27 1.62 1.42 -0.18
CA VAL A 27 3.07 1.23 -0.25
C VAL A 27 3.70 1.43 1.12
N VAL A 28 3.36 2.52 1.81
CA VAL A 28 3.90 2.81 3.15
C VAL A 28 3.50 1.73 4.15
N ALA A 29 2.22 1.36 4.17
CA ALA A 29 1.74 0.31 5.06
C ALA A 29 2.42 -1.02 4.78
N GLY A 30 2.59 -1.38 3.51
CA GLY A 30 3.25 -2.60 3.10
C GLY A 30 4.71 -2.65 3.53
N LEU A 31 5.44 -1.55 3.37
CA LEU A 31 6.83 -1.45 3.82
C LEU A 31 6.95 -1.67 5.32
N ILE A 32 6.09 -1.01 6.10
CA ILE A 32 6.10 -1.13 7.56
C ILE A 32 5.77 -2.56 7.97
N ILE A 33 4.70 -3.13 7.43
CA ILE A 33 4.27 -4.48 7.77
C ILE A 33 5.35 -5.50 7.40
N GLY A 34 5.92 -5.38 6.21
CA GLY A 34 6.98 -6.28 5.76
C GLY A 34 8.22 -6.20 6.63
N PHE A 35 8.65 -4.99 6.96
CA PHE A 35 9.82 -4.76 7.80
C PHE A 35 9.61 -5.35 9.21
N VAL A 36 8.48 -5.06 9.84
CA VAL A 36 8.19 -5.54 11.20
C VAL A 36 8.01 -7.05 11.22
N THR A 37 7.34 -7.61 10.21
CA THR A 37 7.18 -9.07 10.09
C THR A 37 8.52 -9.76 9.96
N GLY A 38 9.42 -9.22 9.14
CA GLY A 38 10.76 -9.77 8.98
C GLY A 38 11.56 -9.74 10.26
N LEU A 39 11.46 -8.67 11.04
CA LEU A 39 12.13 -8.59 12.34
C LEU A 39 11.58 -9.63 13.32
N ASP A 40 10.26 -9.85 13.35
CA ASP A 40 9.64 -10.83 14.21
C ASP A 40 10.06 -12.26 13.86
N LEU A 41 10.23 -12.55 12.57
CA LEU A 41 10.71 -13.86 12.12
C LEU A 41 12.16 -14.11 12.55
N ALA A 42 12.97 -13.06 12.63
CA ALA A 42 14.37 -13.19 13.04
C ALA A 42 14.51 -13.42 14.54
N SER A 43 13.70 -12.74 15.35
CA SER A 43 13.67 -12.91 16.79
C SER A 43 12.37 -12.33 17.35
N PRO A 44 11.84 -12.90 18.47
CA PRO A 44 10.59 -12.38 19.03
C PRO A 44 10.69 -10.89 19.33
N LEU A 45 9.65 -10.15 18.94
CA LEU A 45 9.61 -8.72 19.13
C LEU A 45 9.08 -8.32 20.50
N GLN A 46 9.53 -7.16 20.97
CA GLN A 46 9.02 -6.55 22.18
C GLN A 46 7.55 -6.13 21.99
N PRO A 47 6.77 -6.04 23.09
CA PRO A 47 5.35 -5.68 23.00
C PRO A 47 5.10 -4.35 22.29
N GLN A 48 5.99 -3.37 22.40
CA GLN A 48 5.87 -2.08 21.75
C GLN A 48 5.91 -2.21 20.22
N VAL A 49 6.77 -3.11 19.71
CA VAL A 49 6.89 -3.34 18.28
C VAL A 49 5.67 -4.08 17.76
N LYS A 50 5.13 -5.01 18.54
CA LYS A 50 3.87 -5.70 18.20
C LYS A 50 2.70 -4.73 18.15
N LEU A 51 2.67 -3.74 19.05
CA LEU A 51 1.67 -2.68 19.02
C LEU A 51 1.80 -1.83 17.75
N PHE A 52 3.02 -1.51 17.36
CA PHE A 52 3.29 -0.78 16.13
C PHE A 52 2.80 -1.56 14.91
N LEU A 53 3.00 -2.88 14.90
CA LEU A 53 2.48 -3.76 13.85
C LEU A 53 0.95 -3.73 13.81
N ALA A 54 0.31 -3.76 14.98
CA ALA A 54 -1.15 -3.69 15.05
C ALA A 54 -1.69 -2.38 14.47
N VAL A 55 -1.02 -1.26 14.76
CA VAL A 55 -1.38 0.05 14.19
C VAL A 55 -1.22 0.03 12.67
N GLY A 56 -0.15 -0.58 12.17
CA GLY A 56 0.06 -0.73 10.73
C GLY A 56 -1.02 -1.57 10.07
N LEU A 57 -1.46 -2.65 10.72
CA LEU A 57 -2.56 -3.48 10.22
C LEU A 57 -3.88 -2.71 10.20
N CYS A 58 -4.16 -1.93 11.26
CA CYS A 58 -5.36 -1.11 11.29
C CYS A 58 -5.36 -0.07 10.18
N GLY A 59 -4.21 0.56 9.93
CA GLY A 59 -4.05 1.49 8.81
C GLY A 59 -4.25 0.81 7.47
N GLY A 60 -3.73 -0.41 7.32
CA GLY A 60 -3.92 -1.22 6.12
C GLY A 60 -5.37 -1.58 5.88
N LEU A 61 -6.10 -1.96 6.93
CA LEU A 61 -7.52 -2.27 6.82
C LEU A 61 -8.33 -1.04 6.42
N SER A 62 -8.03 0.12 7.00
CA SER A 62 -8.68 1.37 6.65
C SER A 62 -8.43 1.73 5.18
N THR A 63 -7.20 1.56 4.70
CA THR A 63 -6.82 1.81 3.32
C THR A 63 -7.51 0.83 2.38
N PHE A 64 -7.67 -0.43 2.78
CA PHE A 64 -8.39 -1.42 1.99
C PHE A 64 -9.85 -1.04 1.80
N SER A 65 -10.49 -0.52 2.83
CA SER A 65 -11.87 -0.04 2.73
C SER A 65 -11.99 1.10 1.71
N THR A 66 -11.07 2.06 1.76
CA THR A 66 -11.02 3.16 0.79
C THR A 66 -10.80 2.65 -0.63
N PHE A 67 -9.84 1.74 -0.80
CA PHE A 67 -9.53 1.11 -2.08
C PHE A 67 -10.76 0.40 -2.66
N SER A 68 -11.47 -0.36 -1.84
CA SER A 68 -12.66 -1.09 -2.29
C SER A 68 -13.77 -0.13 -2.74
N ASN A 69 -13.97 0.95 -1.99
CA ASN A 69 -14.96 1.96 -2.33
C ASN A 69 -14.61 2.68 -3.63
N GLU A 70 -13.35 3.00 -3.83
CA GLU A 70 -12.87 3.64 -5.06
C GLU A 70 -13.05 2.72 -6.26
N THR A 71 -12.72 1.43 -6.10
CA THR A 71 -12.89 0.44 -7.15
C THR A 71 -14.37 0.30 -7.53
N LEU A 72 -15.25 0.22 -6.53
CA LEU A 72 -16.68 0.13 -6.78
C LEU A 72 -17.20 1.37 -7.50
N SER A 73 -16.69 2.55 -7.14
CA SER A 73 -17.07 3.80 -7.82
C SER A 73 -16.72 3.77 -9.30
N PHE A 74 -15.54 3.25 -9.67
CA PHE A 74 -15.18 3.07 -11.07
C PHE A 74 -16.15 2.13 -11.78
N ILE A 75 -16.50 1.02 -11.15
CA ILE A 75 -17.45 0.05 -11.70
C ILE A 75 -18.82 0.69 -11.92
N GLN A 76 -19.31 1.43 -10.95
CA GLN A 76 -20.61 2.10 -11.03
C GLN A 76 -20.63 3.18 -12.12
N ALA A 77 -19.50 3.81 -12.37
CA ALA A 77 -19.34 4.77 -13.46
C ALA A 77 -19.21 4.10 -14.83
N GLY A 78 -19.17 2.78 -14.89
CA GLY A 78 -18.98 2.03 -16.13
C GLY A 78 -17.54 1.97 -16.60
N ASN A 79 -16.59 2.40 -15.77
CA ASN A 79 -15.17 2.42 -16.13
C ASN A 79 -14.47 1.17 -15.59
N TRP A 80 -14.70 0.04 -16.26
CA TRP A 80 -14.14 -1.25 -15.86
C TRP A 80 -12.62 -1.28 -16.01
N THR A 81 -12.08 -0.58 -17.00
CA THR A 81 -10.63 -0.50 -17.19
C THR A 81 -9.96 0.15 -16.00
N ALA A 82 -10.49 1.28 -15.53
CA ALA A 82 -9.94 1.96 -14.35
C ALA A 82 -10.07 1.11 -13.09
N ALA A 83 -11.18 0.38 -12.93
CA ALA A 83 -11.36 -0.54 -11.82
C ALA A 83 -10.30 -1.64 -11.82
N GLY A 84 -10.09 -2.28 -12.97
CA GLY A 84 -9.08 -3.33 -13.12
C GLY A 84 -7.67 -2.84 -12.89
N VAL A 85 -7.32 -1.68 -13.43
CA VAL A 85 -5.99 -1.08 -13.23
C VAL A 85 -5.80 -0.69 -11.77
N ASN A 86 -6.82 -0.14 -11.12
CA ASN A 86 -6.75 0.22 -9.71
C ASN A 86 -6.43 -1.00 -8.85
N ILE A 87 -7.11 -2.12 -9.10
CA ILE A 87 -6.85 -3.38 -8.39
C ILE A 87 -5.42 -3.85 -8.65
N ALA A 88 -5.03 -3.93 -9.91
CA ALA A 88 -3.71 -4.45 -10.30
C ALA A 88 -2.58 -3.62 -9.71
N VAL A 89 -2.65 -2.30 -9.83
CA VAL A 89 -1.59 -1.40 -9.33
C VAL A 89 -1.51 -1.45 -7.81
N ASN A 90 -2.64 -1.42 -7.10
CA ASN A 90 -2.63 -1.47 -5.64
C ASN A 90 -2.07 -2.79 -5.12
N VAL A 91 -2.50 -3.90 -5.69
CA VAL A 91 -2.02 -5.23 -5.27
C VAL A 91 -0.53 -5.38 -5.58
N ALA A 92 -0.11 -5.04 -6.80
CA ALA A 92 1.28 -5.18 -7.20
C ALA A 92 2.22 -4.31 -6.36
N THR A 93 1.87 -3.03 -6.15
CA THR A 93 2.71 -2.13 -5.36
C THR A 93 2.74 -2.54 -3.89
N CYS A 94 1.64 -3.03 -3.35
CA CYS A 94 1.58 -3.53 -1.98
C CYS A 94 2.49 -4.75 -1.79
N LEU A 95 2.42 -5.71 -2.71
CA LEU A 95 3.27 -6.90 -2.65
C LEU A 95 4.76 -6.54 -2.76
N VAL A 96 5.11 -5.64 -3.67
CA VAL A 96 6.49 -5.17 -3.81
C VAL A 96 6.94 -4.47 -2.53
N ALA A 97 6.10 -3.63 -1.94
CA ALA A 97 6.43 -2.91 -0.71
C ALA A 97 6.68 -3.87 0.46
N VAL A 98 5.83 -4.89 0.62
CA VAL A 98 6.02 -5.91 1.66
C VAL A 98 7.34 -6.65 1.44
N PHE A 99 7.64 -7.03 0.20
CA PHE A 99 8.88 -7.71 -0.13
C PHE A 99 10.10 -6.86 0.21
N ILE A 100 10.06 -5.57 -0.16
CA ILE A 100 11.15 -4.63 0.17
C ILE A 100 11.30 -4.50 1.68
N GLY A 101 10.19 -4.40 2.41
CA GLY A 101 10.22 -4.32 3.87
C GLY A 101 10.88 -5.54 4.50
N LEU A 102 10.54 -6.74 4.00
CA LEU A 102 11.16 -7.99 4.46
C LEU A 102 12.67 -7.99 4.20
N LYS A 103 13.09 -7.54 3.02
CA LYS A 103 14.52 -7.49 2.68
C LYS A 103 15.27 -6.47 3.54
N LEU A 104 14.68 -5.32 3.80
CA LEU A 104 15.28 -4.32 4.68
C LEU A 104 15.47 -4.85 6.10
N SER A 105 14.49 -5.60 6.63
CA SER A 105 14.61 -6.20 7.95
C SER A 105 15.76 -7.19 8.02
N ALA A 106 15.97 -7.96 6.96
CA ALA A 106 17.07 -8.92 6.89
C ALA A 106 18.45 -8.24 6.92
N VAL A 107 18.55 -7.04 6.34
CA VAL A 107 19.82 -6.27 6.36
C VAL A 107 20.09 -5.72 7.77
N VAL A 108 19.05 -5.32 8.49
CA VAL A 108 19.18 -4.71 9.83
C VAL A 108 19.34 -5.76 10.91
N SER A 109 18.71 -6.93 10.76
CA SER A 109 18.77 -8.01 11.76
C SER A 109 20.01 -8.96 11.56
#